data_6a69f7adf2f9938c7446e54f0f9b83ae
#
_entry.id   6a69f7adf2f9938c7446e54f0f9b83ae
#
_cell.length_a   1.000
_cell.length_b   1.000
_cell.length_c   1.000
_cell.angle_alpha   90.00
_cell.angle_beta   90.00
_cell.angle_gamma   90.00
#
_symmetry.space_group_name_H-M   'P 1'
#
loop_
_entity.id
_entity.type
_entity.pdbx_description
1 polymer ?
#
loop_
_entity_poly.entity_id
_entity_poly.type
_entity_poly.pdbx_seq_one_letter_code
_entity_poly.pdbx_strand_id
1 'polypeptide(L)'
;MQSLVKFILSAGLVVLIMPRPGYALDADQKAVLDAYKKPWDIYVSAMEGLENSIKSANNDGDVVKAADKFCDEANRFVDEYNAVREKYQGSDLIKSMDNDADAKKNIEDFMTDLRKKIEASKGTFDALKSDLSKYASSPEIKRVQNRLASTMNRIQLVEL
;
A
#
# COMPACT_ATOMS: atom_id res chain seq x y z
N MET A 1 -7.87 2.50 7.52
CA MET A 1 -7.17 1.22 7.78
C MET A 1 -8.07 0.02 8.12
N GLN A 2 -9.38 0.17 8.25
CA GLN A 2 -10.29 -0.96 8.56
C GLN A 2 -10.98 -1.58 7.35
N SER A 3 -10.92 -0.97 6.18
CA SER A 3 -11.77 -1.36 5.04
C SER A 3 -11.14 -2.43 4.14
N LEU A 4 -9.83 -2.38 3.87
CA LEU A 4 -9.14 -3.47 3.14
C LEU A 4 -9.21 -4.79 3.91
N VAL A 5 -9.11 -4.68 5.24
CA VAL A 5 -9.31 -5.79 6.19
C VAL A 5 -10.75 -6.33 6.14
N LYS A 6 -11.75 -5.49 5.88
CA LYS A 6 -13.15 -5.94 5.78
C LYS A 6 -13.44 -6.67 4.47
N PHE A 7 -12.79 -6.31 3.37
CA PHE A 7 -12.98 -7.02 2.10
C PHE A 7 -12.36 -8.43 2.13
N ILE A 8 -11.25 -8.61 2.86
CA ILE A 8 -10.61 -9.93 3.08
C ILE A 8 -11.21 -10.66 4.28
N LEU A 9 -11.76 -9.95 5.29
CA LEU A 9 -12.32 -10.53 6.50
C LEU A 9 -13.85 -10.76 6.48
N SER A 10 -14.59 -10.28 5.48
CA SER A 10 -16.01 -10.63 5.34
C SER A 10 -16.24 -12.07 4.89
N ALA A 11 -15.19 -12.81 4.55
CA ALA A 11 -15.20 -14.26 4.40
C ALA A 11 -14.86 -14.97 5.72
N GLY A 12 -15.47 -14.53 6.82
CA GLY A 12 -15.32 -15.16 8.14
C GLY A 12 -15.97 -16.53 8.18
N LEU A 13 -15.21 -17.55 7.83
CA LEU A 13 -15.53 -18.93 8.20
C LEU A 13 -14.32 -19.51 8.94
N VAL A 14 -14.49 -19.72 10.24
CA VAL A 14 -13.59 -20.56 11.04
C VAL A 14 -13.74 -22.00 10.57
N VAL A 15 -12.85 -22.43 9.69
CA VAL A 15 -12.71 -23.85 9.34
C VAL A 15 -11.55 -24.43 10.12
N LEU A 16 -11.84 -25.42 10.94
CA LEU A 16 -10.85 -26.29 11.59
C LEU A 16 -9.89 -26.85 10.54
N ILE A 17 -8.66 -26.34 10.53
CA ILE A 17 -7.63 -26.71 9.57
C ILE A 17 -6.99 -28.02 10.03
N MET A 18 -7.32 -29.12 9.38
CA MET A 18 -6.42 -30.26 9.34
C MET A 18 -5.29 -29.94 8.33
N PRO A 19 -4.01 -30.14 8.70
CA PRO A 19 -2.93 -29.88 7.75
C PRO A 19 -3.03 -30.89 6.59
N ARG A 20 -3.43 -30.39 5.42
CA ARG A 20 -3.24 -31.13 4.15
C ARG A 20 -1.84 -30.80 3.62
N PRO A 21 -1.18 -31.77 2.90
CA PRO A 21 0.08 -31.48 2.25
C PRO A 21 -0.13 -30.29 1.29
N GLY A 22 0.69 -29.25 1.47
CA GLY A 22 0.53 -27.98 0.78
C GLY A 22 0.48 -28.13 -0.73
N TYR A 23 -0.63 -27.77 -1.33
CA TYR A 23 -0.70 -27.52 -2.75
C TYR A 23 -0.16 -26.10 -2.97
N ALA A 24 0.92 -25.99 -3.75
CA ALA A 24 1.39 -24.69 -4.20
C ALA A 24 0.28 -24.03 -5.04
N LEU A 25 0.16 -22.69 -4.92
CA LEU A 25 -0.71 -21.93 -5.82
C LEU A 25 -0.49 -22.38 -7.26
N ASP A 26 -1.56 -22.54 -8.03
CA ASP A 26 -1.42 -22.73 -9.46
C ASP A 26 -0.83 -21.48 -10.13
N ALA A 27 -0.41 -21.63 -11.39
CA ALA A 27 0.30 -20.55 -12.09
C ALA A 27 -0.56 -19.28 -12.23
N ASP A 28 -1.87 -19.44 -12.41
CA ASP A 28 -2.79 -18.33 -12.60
C ASP A 28 -3.08 -17.63 -11.27
N GLN A 29 -3.31 -18.38 -10.18
CA GLN A 29 -3.47 -17.84 -8.82
C GLN A 29 -2.23 -17.07 -8.38
N LYS A 30 -1.04 -17.62 -8.66
CA LYS A 30 0.23 -16.95 -8.39
C LYS A 30 0.36 -15.66 -9.18
N ALA A 31 0.02 -15.66 -10.46
CA ALA A 31 0.08 -14.47 -11.31
C ALA A 31 -0.85 -13.36 -10.80
N VAL A 32 -2.06 -13.69 -10.32
CA VAL A 32 -2.97 -12.74 -9.69
C VAL A 32 -2.36 -12.17 -8.42
N LEU A 33 -1.88 -13.02 -7.52
CA LEU A 33 -1.27 -12.58 -6.26
C LEU A 33 -0.06 -11.67 -6.51
N ASP A 34 0.81 -12.04 -7.44
CA ASP A 34 1.98 -11.23 -7.80
C ASP A 34 1.56 -9.89 -8.46
N ALA A 35 0.48 -9.88 -9.25
CA ALA A 35 -0.06 -8.65 -9.81
C ALA A 35 -0.56 -7.69 -8.71
N TYR A 36 -1.22 -8.18 -7.66
CA TYR A 36 -1.64 -7.35 -6.52
C TYR A 36 -0.47 -6.93 -5.62
N LYS A 37 0.58 -7.74 -5.49
CA LYS A 37 1.78 -7.39 -4.70
C LYS A 37 2.55 -6.22 -5.30
N LYS A 38 2.70 -6.20 -6.62
CA LYS A 38 3.53 -5.22 -7.33
C LYS A 38 3.19 -3.76 -7.01
N PRO A 39 1.92 -3.29 -7.03
CA PRO A 39 1.59 -1.93 -6.60
C PRO A 39 2.00 -1.66 -5.15
N TRP A 40 1.80 -2.60 -4.23
CA TRP A 40 2.18 -2.42 -2.83
C TRP A 40 3.69 -2.29 -2.63
N ASP A 41 4.50 -2.98 -3.44
CA ASP A 41 5.96 -2.81 -3.42
C ASP A 41 6.35 -1.39 -3.84
N ILE A 42 5.64 -0.78 -4.81
CA ILE A 42 5.83 0.64 -5.16
C ILE A 42 5.56 1.53 -3.96
N TYR A 43 4.43 1.31 -3.26
CA TYR A 43 4.04 2.12 -2.11
C TYR A 43 5.05 2.01 -0.96
N VAL A 44 5.47 0.78 -0.62
CA VAL A 44 6.48 0.54 0.42
C VAL A 44 7.81 1.22 0.06
N SER A 45 8.26 1.07 -1.18
CA SER A 45 9.49 1.72 -1.66
C SER A 45 9.39 3.25 -1.65
N ALA A 46 8.20 3.81 -1.94
CA ALA A 46 7.96 5.25 -1.84
C ALA A 46 8.06 5.75 -0.39
N MET A 47 7.54 4.98 0.57
CA MET A 47 7.62 5.28 2.00
C MET A 47 9.07 5.24 2.51
N GLU A 48 9.82 4.20 2.15
CA GLU A 48 11.25 4.07 2.49
C GLU A 48 12.08 5.20 1.87
N GLY A 49 11.79 5.54 0.61
CA GLY A 49 12.42 6.66 -0.09
C GLY A 49 12.13 8.01 0.57
N LEU A 50 10.90 8.22 1.01
CA LEU A 50 10.50 9.41 1.77
C LEU A 50 11.27 9.49 3.10
N GLU A 51 11.30 8.38 3.87
CA GLU A 51 12.00 8.31 5.15
C GLU A 51 13.46 8.69 5.01
N ASN A 52 14.16 8.09 4.04
CA ASN A 52 15.57 8.37 3.80
C ASN A 52 15.81 9.83 3.37
N SER A 53 14.92 10.37 2.54
CA SER A 53 15.02 11.75 2.06
C SER A 53 14.77 12.77 3.18
N ILE A 54 13.79 12.53 4.06
CA ILE A 54 13.51 13.41 5.20
C ILE A 54 14.64 13.39 6.21
N LYS A 55 15.20 12.20 6.52
CA LYS A 55 16.36 12.09 7.42
C LYS A 55 17.60 12.87 6.94
N SER A 56 17.74 13.04 5.63
CA SER A 56 18.87 13.74 5.01
C SER A 56 18.55 15.18 4.59
N ALA A 57 17.32 15.65 4.78
CA ALA A 57 16.90 16.99 4.37
C ALA A 57 17.56 18.07 5.24
N ASN A 58 18.14 19.10 4.59
CA ASN A 58 18.83 20.19 5.26
C ASN A 58 18.10 21.54 5.10
N ASN A 59 17.14 21.63 4.19
CA ASN A 59 16.41 22.85 3.87
C ASN A 59 14.99 22.50 3.36
N ASP A 60 14.15 23.54 3.17
CA ASP A 60 12.78 23.40 2.67
C ASP A 60 12.71 22.79 1.26
N GLY A 61 13.66 23.11 0.40
CA GLY A 61 13.73 22.56 -0.96
C GLY A 61 13.93 21.04 -0.95
N ASP A 62 14.70 20.50 -0.02
CA ASP A 62 14.89 19.06 0.12
C ASP A 62 13.61 18.39 0.61
N VAL A 63 12.91 19.01 1.56
CA VAL A 63 11.60 18.51 2.06
C VAL A 63 10.55 18.53 0.95
N VAL A 64 10.50 19.60 0.15
CA VAL A 64 9.60 19.71 -1.01
C VAL A 64 9.86 18.60 -2.02
N LYS A 65 11.11 18.38 -2.39
CA LYS A 65 11.50 17.31 -3.34
C LYS A 65 11.15 15.92 -2.83
N ALA A 66 11.39 15.66 -1.54
CA ALA A 66 11.07 14.38 -0.91
C ALA A 66 9.55 14.11 -0.95
N ALA A 67 8.75 15.11 -0.59
CA ALA A 67 7.29 15.02 -0.60
C ALA A 67 6.72 14.91 -2.01
N ASP A 68 7.24 15.67 -2.99
CA ASP A 68 6.82 15.57 -4.38
C ASP A 68 7.10 14.18 -4.95
N LYS A 69 8.29 13.65 -4.74
CA LYS A 69 8.67 12.30 -5.18
C LYS A 69 7.76 11.23 -4.57
N PHE A 70 7.48 11.33 -3.25
CA PHE A 70 6.52 10.44 -2.62
C PHE A 70 5.15 10.52 -3.26
N CYS A 71 4.63 11.72 -3.52
CA CYS A 71 3.33 11.90 -4.18
C CYS A 71 3.29 11.27 -5.58
N ASP A 72 4.37 11.37 -6.36
CA ASP A 72 4.45 10.75 -7.69
C ASP A 72 4.36 9.23 -7.60
N GLU A 73 5.17 8.60 -6.76
CA GLU A 73 5.18 7.14 -6.59
C GLU A 73 3.88 6.63 -5.94
N ALA A 74 3.34 7.35 -4.98
CA ALA A 74 2.07 6.98 -4.35
C ALA A 74 0.88 7.10 -5.32
N ASN A 75 0.86 8.09 -6.20
CA ASN A 75 -0.13 8.16 -7.26
C ASN A 75 0.03 7.02 -8.27
N ARG A 76 1.27 6.67 -8.63
CA ARG A 76 1.56 5.50 -9.46
C ARG A 76 1.05 4.20 -8.83
N PHE A 77 1.26 4.02 -7.52
CA PHE A 77 0.68 2.90 -6.77
C PHE A 77 -0.84 2.83 -6.97
N VAL A 78 -1.56 3.94 -6.78
CA VAL A 78 -3.02 3.99 -6.94
C VAL A 78 -3.45 3.61 -8.35
N ASP A 79 -2.76 4.11 -9.37
CA ASP A 79 -3.09 3.84 -10.77
C ASP A 79 -2.84 2.36 -11.11
N GLU A 80 -1.69 1.79 -10.71
CA GLU A 80 -1.36 0.38 -10.94
C GLU A 80 -2.31 -0.55 -10.16
N TYR A 81 -2.65 -0.21 -8.91
CA TYR A 81 -3.59 -1.00 -8.13
C TYR A 81 -4.98 -1.02 -8.76
N ASN A 82 -5.49 0.13 -9.20
CA ASN A 82 -6.78 0.21 -9.86
C ASN A 82 -6.81 -0.60 -11.16
N ALA A 83 -5.74 -0.56 -11.96
CA ALA A 83 -5.63 -1.35 -13.18
C ALA A 83 -5.67 -2.87 -12.87
N VAL A 84 -4.98 -3.33 -11.83
CA VAL A 84 -5.03 -4.73 -11.37
C VAL A 84 -6.44 -5.09 -10.89
N ARG A 85 -7.06 -4.21 -10.09
CA ARG A 85 -8.43 -4.41 -9.60
C ARG A 85 -9.42 -4.52 -10.75
N GLU A 86 -9.39 -3.61 -11.71
CA GLU A 86 -10.27 -3.65 -12.90
C GLU A 86 -10.11 -4.94 -13.69
N LYS A 87 -8.87 -5.41 -13.82
CA LYS A 87 -8.58 -6.65 -14.56
C LYS A 87 -9.14 -7.90 -13.90
N TYR A 88 -9.08 -7.98 -12.57
CA TYR A 88 -9.35 -9.23 -11.86
C TYR A 88 -10.62 -9.22 -11.00
N GLN A 89 -11.16 -8.03 -10.67
CA GLN A 89 -12.35 -7.92 -9.83
C GLN A 89 -13.54 -8.71 -10.42
N GLY A 90 -14.12 -9.59 -9.60
CA GLY A 90 -15.27 -10.41 -10.00
C GLY A 90 -14.95 -11.57 -10.95
N SER A 91 -13.66 -11.77 -11.30
CA SER A 91 -13.26 -12.92 -12.12
C SER A 91 -13.48 -14.24 -11.38
N ASP A 92 -13.66 -15.33 -12.14
CA ASP A 92 -13.81 -16.67 -11.55
C ASP A 92 -12.52 -17.12 -10.86
N LEU A 93 -11.37 -16.56 -11.28
CA LEU A 93 -10.08 -16.82 -10.66
C LEU A 93 -10.01 -16.25 -9.23
N ILE A 94 -10.47 -15.01 -9.00
CA ILE A 94 -10.59 -14.45 -7.63
C ILE A 94 -11.53 -15.30 -6.77
N LYS A 95 -12.69 -15.69 -7.32
CA LYS A 95 -13.64 -16.56 -6.60
C LYS A 95 -13.04 -17.92 -6.26
N SER A 96 -12.19 -18.49 -7.14
CA SER A 96 -11.49 -19.74 -6.85
C SER A 96 -10.48 -19.57 -5.71
N MET A 97 -9.73 -18.45 -5.68
CA MET A 97 -8.80 -18.13 -4.60
C MET A 97 -9.52 -17.97 -3.25
N ASP A 98 -10.73 -17.41 -3.25
CA ASP A 98 -11.56 -17.27 -2.04
C ASP A 98 -12.01 -18.63 -1.44
N ASN A 99 -11.93 -19.71 -2.19
CA ASN A 99 -12.25 -21.06 -1.72
C ASN A 99 -11.02 -21.95 -1.50
N ASP A 100 -9.83 -21.44 -1.82
CA ASP A 100 -8.56 -22.15 -1.71
C ASP A 100 -7.84 -21.77 -0.41
N ALA A 101 -7.57 -22.75 0.44
CA ALA A 101 -6.92 -22.53 1.74
C ALA A 101 -5.47 -22.05 1.61
N ASP A 102 -4.75 -22.52 0.60
CA ASP A 102 -3.34 -22.15 0.36
C ASP A 102 -3.28 -20.73 -0.24
N ALA A 103 -4.20 -20.36 -1.12
CA ALA A 103 -4.33 -19.00 -1.62
C ALA A 103 -4.64 -18.01 -0.49
N LYS A 104 -5.60 -18.32 0.38
CA LYS A 104 -5.90 -17.51 1.57
C LYS A 104 -4.70 -17.31 2.46
N LYS A 105 -3.96 -18.38 2.77
CA LYS A 105 -2.77 -18.29 3.60
C LYS A 105 -1.70 -17.41 2.97
N ASN A 106 -1.43 -17.55 1.68
CA ASN A 106 -0.47 -16.70 0.97
C ASN A 106 -0.88 -15.22 0.99
N ILE A 107 -2.18 -14.92 0.87
CA ILE A 107 -2.72 -13.56 0.98
C ILE A 107 -2.54 -13.04 2.42
N GLU A 108 -2.87 -13.83 3.44
CA GLU A 108 -2.73 -13.46 4.85
C GLU A 108 -1.27 -13.19 5.23
N ASP A 109 -0.35 -14.04 4.79
CA ASP A 109 1.08 -13.87 5.02
C ASP A 109 1.59 -12.57 4.36
N PHE A 110 1.20 -12.32 3.11
CA PHE A 110 1.51 -11.08 2.41
C PHE A 110 0.96 -9.85 3.14
N MET A 111 -0.32 -9.87 3.53
CA MET A 111 -0.95 -8.75 4.22
C MET A 111 -0.34 -8.50 5.60
N THR A 112 0.10 -9.56 6.28
CA THR A 112 0.79 -9.44 7.58
C THR A 112 2.15 -8.77 7.42
N ASP A 113 2.92 -9.16 6.40
CA ASP A 113 4.22 -8.53 6.12
C ASP A 113 4.06 -7.07 5.66
N LEU A 114 3.10 -6.81 4.78
CA LEU A 114 2.77 -5.46 4.33
C LEU A 114 2.40 -4.53 5.50
N ARG A 115 1.57 -4.99 6.44
CA ARG A 115 1.21 -4.21 7.63
C ARG A 115 2.43 -3.86 8.47
N LYS A 116 3.35 -4.82 8.69
CA LYS A 116 4.59 -4.56 9.44
C LYS A 116 5.42 -3.46 8.77
N LYS A 117 5.57 -3.51 7.44
CA LYS A 117 6.32 -2.50 6.66
C LYS A 117 5.66 -1.12 6.76
N ILE A 118 4.34 -1.04 6.60
CA ILE A 118 3.60 0.23 6.72
C ILE A 118 3.69 0.78 8.15
N GLU A 119 3.57 -0.06 9.18
CA GLU A 119 3.70 0.37 10.57
C GLU A 119 5.11 0.88 10.89
N ALA A 120 6.15 0.23 10.38
CA ALA A 120 7.53 0.68 10.54
C ALA A 120 7.75 2.09 9.96
N SER A 121 7.04 2.44 8.90
CA SER A 121 7.12 3.76 8.24
C SER A 121 6.22 4.84 8.86
N LYS A 122 5.46 4.53 9.91
CA LYS A 122 4.48 5.45 10.50
C LYS A 122 5.09 6.76 11.01
N GLY A 123 6.29 6.69 11.61
CA GLY A 123 7.03 7.84 12.08
C GLY A 123 7.50 8.79 10.96
N THR A 124 7.60 8.31 9.72
CA THR A 124 8.03 9.10 8.57
C THR A 124 7.06 10.22 8.25
N PHE A 125 5.76 9.97 8.32
CA PHE A 125 4.74 11.01 8.09
C PHE A 125 4.71 12.05 9.21
N ASP A 126 4.96 11.65 10.45
CA ASP A 126 5.05 12.59 11.57
C ASP A 126 6.28 13.49 11.43
N ALA A 127 7.42 12.92 10.99
CA ALA A 127 8.63 13.69 10.69
C ALA A 127 8.39 14.66 9.52
N LEU A 128 7.81 14.20 8.41
CA LEU A 128 7.46 15.03 7.26
C LEU A 128 6.53 16.18 7.66
N LYS A 129 5.48 15.90 8.44
CA LYS A 129 4.53 16.91 8.93
C LYS A 129 5.25 17.94 9.82
N SER A 130 6.16 17.50 10.68
CA SER A 130 6.97 18.39 11.50
C SER A 130 7.82 19.31 10.64
N ASP A 131 8.52 18.78 9.63
CA ASP A 131 9.39 19.55 8.76
C ASP A 131 8.61 20.52 7.85
N LEU A 132 7.49 20.10 7.30
CA LEU A 132 6.61 21.00 6.56
C LEU A 132 6.06 22.15 7.44
N SER A 133 5.87 21.90 8.73
CA SER A 133 5.39 22.94 9.67
C SER A 133 6.46 23.99 9.97
N LYS A 134 7.75 23.61 9.97
CA LYS A 134 8.89 24.56 10.16
C LYS A 134 8.95 25.62 9.07
N TYR A 135 8.51 25.30 7.86
CA TYR A 135 8.58 26.13 6.68
C TYR A 135 7.20 26.59 6.16
N ALA A 136 6.18 26.60 7.02
CA ALA A 136 4.78 26.80 6.64
C ALA A 136 4.46 28.13 5.92
N SER A 137 5.34 29.14 5.99
CA SER A 137 5.21 30.40 5.27
C SER A 137 5.58 30.32 3.79
N SER A 138 6.30 29.31 3.37
CA SER A 138 6.73 29.12 1.97
C SER A 138 5.54 28.75 1.08
N PRO A 139 5.33 29.43 -0.07
CA PRO A 139 4.31 29.04 -1.04
C PRO A 139 4.48 27.62 -1.56
N GLU A 140 5.71 27.16 -1.72
CA GLU A 140 6.03 25.82 -2.20
C GLU A 140 5.63 24.75 -1.19
N ILE A 141 5.83 25.01 0.09
CA ILE A 141 5.37 24.13 1.17
C ILE A 141 3.84 24.00 1.16
N LYS A 142 3.11 25.10 1.00
CA LYS A 142 1.63 25.07 0.89
C LYS A 142 1.18 24.23 -0.31
N ARG A 143 1.85 24.39 -1.46
CA ARG A 143 1.57 23.58 -2.65
C ARG A 143 1.76 22.08 -2.36
N VAL A 144 2.88 21.71 -1.75
CA VAL A 144 3.19 20.33 -1.41
C VAL A 144 2.23 19.76 -0.37
N GLN A 145 1.85 20.51 0.64
CA GLN A 145 0.84 20.09 1.63
C GLN A 145 -0.51 19.76 0.95
N ASN A 146 -0.96 20.60 0.02
CA ASN A 146 -2.18 20.33 -0.73
C ASN A 146 -2.06 19.07 -1.62
N ARG A 147 -0.90 18.90 -2.25
CA ARG A 147 -0.61 17.71 -3.07
C ARG A 147 -0.61 16.45 -2.24
N LEU A 148 0.05 16.45 -1.07
CA LEU A 148 0.05 15.35 -0.11
C LEU A 148 -1.37 15.00 0.32
N ALA A 149 -2.18 15.99 0.70
CA ALA A 149 -3.57 15.77 1.10
C ALA A 149 -4.38 15.09 -0.02
N SER A 150 -4.25 15.57 -1.26
CA SER A 150 -4.90 14.96 -2.42
C SER A 150 -4.43 13.53 -2.67
N THR A 151 -3.11 13.27 -2.60
CA THR A 151 -2.53 11.94 -2.77
C THR A 151 -3.00 10.97 -1.68
N MET A 152 -3.01 11.40 -0.41
CA MET A 152 -3.50 10.59 0.70
C MET A 152 -4.98 10.24 0.55
N ASN A 153 -5.81 11.17 0.08
CA ASN A 153 -7.21 10.90 -0.22
C ASN A 153 -7.37 9.83 -1.30
N ARG A 154 -6.54 9.87 -2.36
CA ARG A 154 -6.55 8.84 -3.40
C ARG A 154 -6.15 7.46 -2.85
N ILE A 155 -5.14 7.40 -1.98
CA ILE A 155 -4.72 6.15 -1.32
C ILE A 155 -5.85 5.58 -0.47
N GLN A 156 -6.56 6.42 0.30
CA GLN A 156 -7.70 5.98 1.10
C GLN A 156 -8.83 5.37 0.26
N LEU A 157 -9.04 5.86 -0.97
CA LEU A 157 -10.03 5.30 -1.89
C LEU A 157 -9.63 3.92 -2.46
N VAL A 158 -8.33 3.58 -2.45
CA VAL A 158 -7.85 2.25 -2.81
C VAL A 158 -8.19 1.22 -1.73
N GLU A 159 -8.22 1.65 -0.47
CA GLU A 159 -8.51 0.80 0.69
C GLU A 159 -10.01 0.52 0.89
N LEU A 160 -10.87 1.18 0.17
CA LEU A 160 -12.33 1.03 0.20
C LEU A 160 -12.84 0.09 -0.88
#